data_f2b9c535f6e225c077b2f7b9f030fe3f
#
_entry.id   f2b9c535f6e225c077b2f7b9f030fe3f
#
_cell.length_a   1.000
_cell.length_b   1.000
_cell.length_c   1.000
_cell.angle_alpha   90.00
_cell.angle_beta   90.00
_cell.angle_gamma   90.00
#
_symmetry.space_group_name_H-M   'P 1'
#
loop_
_entity.id
_entity.type
_entity.pdbx_description
1 polymer ?
#
loop_
_entity_poly.entity_id
_entity_poly.type
_entity_poly.pdbx_seq_one_letter_code
_entity_poly.pdbx_strand_id
1 'polypeptide(L)'
;MKRSEFLKIITGASAALPMLSFTRGYLAKKKHSVPVSIATWKFGLQTTSKAMELLEKGYSSLDATEEGVKICEADSNERSVGLGGRPDRDGKVTLDACCMDHLGNIGSVAAVENIVHVSSLARAVMEKTPHVMLVSDGALQFARELGFPEENLLVKQSEEEWIDWKKKSEYKPVVNIENHDTIGQISIDKMGHLAGFCTTSGMSYKMHGRVGDSPIIGAGLYVDGEIGAATATGHGEEVIRTVGSYRVVSEMERGLSPQMACEEAIRKIFNFFKRRKQNVDDTQIGFIAMNKMGDIGSFSLRSGFQYAVCRKGKQPNLIDSPYLFK
;
A
#
# COMPACT_ATOMS: atom_id res chain seq x y z
N MET A 1 -24.25 53.76 28.68
CA MET A 1 -24.57 53.80 27.23
C MET A 1 -25.76 52.88 26.99
N LYS A 2 -26.89 53.42 26.57
CA LYS A 2 -28.12 52.65 26.35
C LYS A 2 -28.05 51.91 25.03
N ARG A 3 -28.58 50.69 24.99
CA ARG A 3 -28.58 49.80 23.81
C ARG A 3 -29.06 50.44 22.49
N SER A 4 -29.84 51.55 22.59
CA SER A 4 -30.34 52.34 21.47
C SER A 4 -29.32 53.28 20.82
N GLU A 5 -28.23 53.62 21.52
CA GLU A 5 -27.15 54.47 20.96
C GLU A 5 -26.11 53.65 20.20
N PHE A 6 -25.93 52.37 20.55
CA PHE A 6 -25.03 51.48 19.81
C PHE A 6 -25.54 51.15 18.40
N LEU A 7 -26.85 51.08 18.21
CA LEU A 7 -27.48 50.79 16.90
C LEU A 7 -27.48 51.98 15.93
N LYS A 8 -27.26 53.20 16.40
CA LYS A 8 -27.20 54.38 15.53
C LYS A 8 -25.81 54.63 14.92
N ILE A 9 -24.77 53.96 15.41
CA ILE A 9 -23.41 54.11 14.90
C ILE A 9 -23.16 53.15 13.70
N ILE A 10 -24.00 52.13 13.50
CA ILE A 10 -23.82 51.10 12.46
C ILE A 10 -24.52 51.51 11.11
N THR A 11 -25.36 52.53 11.10
CA THR A 11 -26.11 52.94 9.91
C THR A 11 -25.51 54.13 9.14
N GLY A 12 -24.29 54.54 9.45
CA GLY A 12 -23.67 55.74 8.89
C GLY A 12 -22.42 55.55 8.01
N ALA A 13 -22.04 54.35 7.62
CA ALA A 13 -20.88 54.15 6.76
C ALA A 13 -21.17 53.10 5.70
N SER A 14 -21.98 53.52 4.66
CA SER A 14 -22.02 52.82 3.40
C SER A 14 -20.78 53.19 2.58
N ALA A 15 -19.61 52.72 3.03
CA ALA A 15 -18.44 52.67 2.18
C ALA A 15 -18.57 51.45 1.28
N ALA A 16 -18.74 51.64 -0.01
CA ALA A 16 -18.69 50.61 -1.04
C ALA A 16 -17.34 49.93 -1.00
N LEU A 17 -17.28 48.80 -0.32
CA LEU A 17 -16.20 47.83 -0.47
C LEU A 17 -16.40 47.20 -1.86
N PRO A 18 -15.39 47.25 -2.77
CA PRO A 18 -15.46 46.49 -4.00
C PRO A 18 -15.53 45.00 -3.55
N MET A 19 -16.63 44.32 -3.88
CA MET A 19 -16.68 42.89 -3.92
C MET A 19 -15.61 42.43 -4.91
N LEU A 20 -14.40 42.19 -4.42
CA LEU A 20 -13.46 41.29 -5.06
C LEU A 20 -14.15 39.92 -5.10
N SER A 21 -14.90 39.70 -6.17
CA SER A 21 -15.31 38.38 -6.58
C SER A 21 -14.01 37.59 -6.79
N PHE A 22 -13.58 36.86 -5.77
CA PHE A 22 -12.68 35.74 -5.96
C PHE A 22 -13.42 34.75 -6.86
N THR A 23 -13.38 34.99 -8.16
CA THR A 23 -13.55 33.94 -9.14
C THR A 23 -12.41 32.98 -8.86
N ARG A 24 -12.69 31.97 -8.01
CA ARG A 24 -11.92 30.76 -8.01
C ARG A 24 -11.91 30.32 -9.46
N GLY A 25 -10.83 30.65 -10.17
CA GLY A 25 -10.58 30.07 -11.48
C GLY A 25 -10.65 28.56 -11.28
N TYR A 26 -11.74 27.98 -11.70
CA TYR A 26 -11.80 26.56 -11.98
C TYR A 26 -10.79 26.36 -13.11
N LEU A 27 -9.52 26.19 -12.75
CA LEU A 27 -8.57 25.53 -13.63
C LEU A 27 -9.25 24.21 -13.98
N ALA A 28 -9.67 24.06 -15.22
CA ALA A 28 -10.23 22.82 -15.72
C ALA A 28 -9.21 21.73 -15.37
N LYS A 29 -9.47 20.98 -14.27
CA LYS A 29 -8.63 19.87 -13.85
C LYS A 29 -8.60 18.95 -15.06
N LYS A 30 -7.42 18.79 -15.64
CA LYS A 30 -7.17 17.80 -16.67
C LYS A 30 -7.73 16.48 -16.14
N LYS A 31 -8.85 16.04 -16.72
CA LYS A 31 -9.52 14.80 -16.30
C LYS A 31 -8.53 13.68 -16.61
N HIS A 32 -7.77 13.23 -15.61
CA HIS A 32 -6.92 12.07 -15.80
C HIS A 32 -7.84 10.91 -16.19
N SER A 33 -7.52 10.25 -17.31
CA SER A 33 -8.38 9.22 -17.85
C SER A 33 -8.30 7.99 -16.94
N VAL A 34 -9.36 7.72 -16.20
CA VAL A 34 -9.57 6.41 -15.56
C VAL A 34 -9.95 5.38 -16.63
N PRO A 35 -9.60 4.10 -16.50
CA PRO A 35 -8.97 3.47 -15.34
C PRO A 35 -7.44 3.69 -15.24
N VAL A 36 -6.91 3.50 -14.02
CA VAL A 36 -5.48 3.53 -13.71
C VAL A 36 -5.16 2.44 -12.71
N SER A 37 -4.01 1.78 -12.86
CA SER A 37 -3.44 0.88 -11.85
C SER A 37 -1.99 1.28 -11.57
N ILE A 38 -1.61 1.26 -10.30
CA ILE A 38 -0.24 1.51 -9.84
C ILE A 38 0.18 0.40 -8.87
N ALA A 39 1.46 0.01 -8.91
CA ALA A 39 2.00 -1.00 -7.99
C ALA A 39 3.46 -0.70 -7.64
N THR A 40 3.89 -1.13 -6.47
CA THR A 40 5.27 -1.00 -6.02
C THR A 40 6.20 -1.88 -6.86
N TRP A 41 7.44 -1.45 -7.04
CA TRP A 41 8.57 -2.16 -7.63
C TRP A 41 8.40 -2.60 -9.10
N LYS A 42 9.45 -3.23 -9.64
CA LYS A 42 9.53 -3.65 -11.05
C LYS A 42 8.50 -4.76 -11.41
N PHE A 43 8.22 -5.68 -10.50
CA PHE A 43 7.21 -6.73 -10.74
C PHE A 43 5.80 -6.11 -10.93
N GLY A 44 5.57 -4.91 -10.43
CA GLY A 44 4.36 -4.13 -10.68
C GLY A 44 4.05 -3.88 -12.17
N LEU A 45 5.03 -3.99 -13.08
CA LEU A 45 4.77 -3.88 -14.52
C LEU A 45 3.80 -4.95 -15.01
N GLN A 46 4.01 -6.20 -14.62
CA GLN A 46 3.14 -7.32 -15.02
C GLN A 46 1.78 -7.25 -14.31
N THR A 47 1.79 -6.94 -13.02
CA THR A 47 0.57 -6.92 -12.22
C THR A 47 -0.36 -5.77 -12.60
N THR A 48 0.18 -4.58 -12.85
CA THR A 48 -0.62 -3.42 -13.34
C THR A 48 -1.09 -3.62 -14.78
N SER A 49 -0.32 -4.34 -15.63
CA SER A 49 -0.74 -4.71 -16.98
C SER A 49 -1.96 -5.64 -16.94
N LYS A 50 -1.92 -6.68 -16.08
CA LYS A 50 -3.03 -7.60 -15.89
C LYS A 50 -4.26 -6.92 -15.35
N ALA A 51 -4.09 -6.08 -14.32
CA ALA A 51 -5.20 -5.30 -13.77
C ALA A 51 -5.82 -4.39 -14.85
N MET A 52 -5.02 -3.72 -15.66
CA MET A 52 -5.52 -2.85 -16.72
C MET A 52 -6.30 -3.60 -17.80
N GLU A 53 -5.84 -4.78 -18.21
CA GLU A 53 -6.58 -5.66 -19.12
C GLU A 53 -8.02 -5.92 -18.63
N LEU A 54 -8.18 -6.23 -17.34
CA LEU A 54 -9.48 -6.49 -16.73
C LEU A 54 -10.31 -5.23 -16.55
N LEU A 55 -9.70 -4.13 -16.12
CA LEU A 55 -10.36 -2.82 -16.00
C LEU A 55 -10.90 -2.32 -17.36
N GLU A 56 -10.18 -2.56 -18.44
CA GLU A 56 -10.64 -2.23 -19.80
C GLU A 56 -11.80 -3.11 -20.26
N LYS A 57 -11.88 -4.35 -19.80
CA LYS A 57 -13.02 -5.26 -19.99
C LYS A 57 -14.23 -4.91 -19.11
N GLY A 58 -14.08 -4.00 -18.14
CA GLY A 58 -15.16 -3.54 -17.27
C GLY A 58 -15.29 -4.27 -15.94
N TYR A 59 -14.27 -5.03 -15.56
CA TYR A 59 -14.20 -5.61 -14.21
C TYR A 59 -14.05 -4.51 -13.16
N SER A 60 -14.46 -4.80 -11.92
CA SER A 60 -14.27 -3.89 -10.79
C SER A 60 -12.79 -3.67 -10.47
N SER A 61 -12.48 -2.57 -9.81
CA SER A 61 -11.11 -2.31 -9.32
C SER A 61 -10.63 -3.40 -8.37
N LEU A 62 -11.53 -3.96 -7.55
CA LEU A 62 -11.20 -5.04 -6.61
C LEU A 62 -10.80 -6.32 -7.37
N ASP A 63 -11.63 -6.80 -8.31
CA ASP A 63 -11.35 -8.00 -9.09
C ASP A 63 -10.06 -7.85 -9.93
N ALA A 64 -9.92 -6.69 -10.56
CA ALA A 64 -8.77 -6.43 -11.41
C ALA A 64 -7.45 -6.36 -10.62
N THR A 65 -7.48 -5.76 -9.42
CA THR A 65 -6.29 -5.65 -8.58
C THR A 65 -5.90 -7.00 -7.99
N GLU A 66 -6.87 -7.79 -7.53
CA GLU A 66 -6.62 -9.15 -7.06
C GLU A 66 -5.92 -10.00 -8.13
N GLU A 67 -6.50 -10.07 -9.34
CA GLU A 67 -5.90 -10.84 -10.43
C GLU A 67 -4.52 -10.31 -10.84
N GLY A 68 -4.26 -9.03 -10.63
CA GLY A 68 -2.94 -8.44 -10.81
C GLY A 68 -1.93 -8.98 -9.80
N VAL A 69 -2.20 -8.85 -8.50
CA VAL A 69 -1.23 -9.25 -7.45
C VAL A 69 -0.98 -10.75 -7.42
N LYS A 70 -1.95 -11.58 -7.81
CA LYS A 70 -1.81 -13.04 -7.94
C LYS A 70 -0.68 -13.45 -8.87
N ILE A 71 -0.36 -12.67 -9.89
CA ILE A 71 0.78 -12.94 -10.78
C ILE A 71 2.09 -12.93 -9.99
N CYS A 72 2.26 -11.93 -9.12
CA CYS A 72 3.45 -11.84 -8.28
C CYS A 72 3.47 -12.93 -7.20
N GLU A 73 2.33 -13.25 -6.60
CA GLU A 73 2.22 -14.33 -5.60
C GLU A 73 2.59 -15.70 -6.17
N ALA A 74 2.33 -15.95 -7.46
CA ALA A 74 2.63 -17.22 -8.13
C ALA A 74 4.02 -17.29 -8.75
N ASP A 75 4.78 -16.19 -8.79
CA ASP A 75 6.12 -16.18 -9.39
C ASP A 75 7.15 -16.81 -8.45
N SER A 76 7.55 -18.04 -8.74
CA SER A 76 8.57 -18.76 -7.97
C SER A 76 9.98 -18.14 -8.03
N ASN A 77 10.22 -17.14 -8.89
CA ASN A 77 11.47 -16.40 -8.95
C ASN A 77 11.44 -15.15 -8.06
N GLU A 78 10.28 -14.73 -7.57
CA GLU A 78 10.17 -13.62 -6.62
C GLU A 78 10.53 -14.09 -5.21
N ARG A 79 11.40 -13.33 -4.52
CA ARG A 79 11.96 -13.73 -3.22
C ARG A 79 11.30 -13.05 -2.02
N SER A 80 10.35 -12.17 -2.27
CA SER A 80 9.75 -11.32 -1.25
C SER A 80 8.22 -11.41 -1.19
N VAL A 81 7.60 -12.12 -2.14
CA VAL A 81 6.15 -12.26 -2.26
C VAL A 81 5.80 -13.70 -2.65
N GLY A 82 4.81 -14.29 -2.00
CA GLY A 82 4.17 -15.54 -2.44
C GLY A 82 5.10 -16.75 -2.51
N LEU A 83 4.90 -17.54 -3.57
CA LEU A 83 5.67 -18.75 -3.89
C LEU A 83 7.13 -18.38 -4.17
N GLY A 84 8.04 -18.97 -3.41
CA GLY A 84 9.47 -18.67 -3.52
C GLY A 84 9.95 -17.55 -2.60
N GLY A 85 9.08 -16.97 -1.81
CA GLY A 85 9.45 -16.03 -0.76
C GLY A 85 10.49 -16.61 0.19
N ARG A 86 11.40 -15.76 0.70
CA ARG A 86 12.41 -16.22 1.68
C ARG A 86 11.72 -16.61 2.98
N PRO A 87 12.13 -17.74 3.59
CA PRO A 87 11.54 -18.21 4.82
C PRO A 87 11.91 -17.34 6.03
N ASP A 88 11.26 -17.61 7.14
CA ASP A 88 11.70 -17.16 8.44
C ASP A 88 13.00 -17.89 8.87
N ARG A 89 13.55 -17.54 10.04
CA ARG A 89 14.80 -18.15 10.54
C ARG A 89 14.70 -19.66 10.76
N ASP A 90 13.49 -20.19 10.94
CA ASP A 90 13.21 -21.60 11.20
C ASP A 90 12.91 -22.39 9.92
N GLY A 91 12.96 -21.72 8.74
CA GLY A 91 12.76 -22.34 7.43
C GLY A 91 11.32 -22.38 6.97
N LYS A 92 10.42 -21.60 7.59
CA LYS A 92 9.01 -21.53 7.22
C LYS A 92 8.73 -20.30 6.38
N VAL A 93 8.12 -20.47 5.21
CA VAL A 93 7.58 -19.35 4.43
C VAL A 93 6.18 -19.03 4.95
N THR A 94 6.03 -17.85 5.52
CA THR A 94 4.73 -17.33 5.99
C THR A 94 4.37 -16.08 5.22
N LEU A 95 3.12 -16.01 4.76
CA LEU A 95 2.61 -14.94 3.91
C LEU A 95 1.60 -14.07 4.65
N ASP A 96 1.62 -12.80 4.31
CA ASP A 96 0.74 -11.76 4.86
C ASP A 96 0.03 -11.06 3.71
N ALA A 97 -1.27 -10.76 3.83
CA ALA A 97 -2.00 -9.96 2.86
C ALA A 97 -3.16 -9.18 3.46
N CYS A 98 -3.51 -8.07 2.83
CA CYS A 98 -4.79 -7.40 3.04
C CYS A 98 -5.38 -6.86 1.75
N CYS A 99 -6.68 -6.62 1.78
CA CYS A 99 -7.41 -5.89 0.76
C CYS A 99 -8.39 -4.89 1.37
N MET A 100 -8.69 -3.85 0.60
CA MET A 100 -9.69 -2.86 0.97
C MET A 100 -10.35 -2.29 -0.28
N ASP A 101 -11.68 -2.12 -0.24
CA ASP A 101 -12.45 -1.50 -1.31
C ASP A 101 -12.88 -0.06 -0.99
N HIS A 102 -13.51 0.59 -1.96
CA HIS A 102 -13.99 1.98 -1.85
C HIS A 102 -15.14 2.20 -0.87
N LEU A 103 -15.78 1.13 -0.39
CA LEU A 103 -16.86 1.18 0.60
C LEU A 103 -16.37 1.02 2.03
N GLY A 104 -15.07 0.76 2.20
CA GLY A 104 -14.45 0.50 3.48
C GLY A 104 -14.55 -0.95 3.93
N ASN A 105 -14.94 -1.88 3.05
CA ASN A 105 -14.84 -3.31 3.35
C ASN A 105 -13.37 -3.72 3.35
N ILE A 106 -12.97 -4.52 4.33
CA ILE A 106 -11.59 -4.93 4.55
C ILE A 106 -11.48 -6.42 4.85
N GLY A 107 -10.40 -7.02 4.37
CA GLY A 107 -10.03 -8.37 4.75
C GLY A 107 -8.51 -8.49 4.86
N SER A 108 -8.06 -9.27 5.84
CA SER A 108 -6.63 -9.46 6.10
C SER A 108 -6.34 -10.89 6.54
N VAL A 109 -5.16 -11.37 6.17
CA VAL A 109 -4.58 -12.60 6.72
C VAL A 109 -3.11 -12.39 7.02
N ALA A 110 -2.60 -13.03 8.07
CA ALA A 110 -1.21 -12.91 8.47
C ALA A 110 -0.63 -14.24 8.92
N ALA A 111 0.68 -14.41 8.69
CA ALA A 111 1.45 -15.60 9.05
C ALA A 111 0.83 -16.90 8.49
N VAL A 112 0.35 -16.88 7.27
CA VAL A 112 -0.28 -18.03 6.60
C VAL A 112 0.78 -18.87 5.92
N GLU A 113 0.79 -20.17 6.17
CA GLU A 113 1.62 -21.15 5.49
C GLU A 113 0.84 -21.84 4.37
N ASN A 114 1.53 -22.37 3.36
CA ASN A 114 1.04 -23.31 2.35
C ASN A 114 -0.07 -22.80 1.41
N ILE A 115 -0.43 -21.53 1.45
CA ILE A 115 -1.41 -20.93 0.52
C ILE A 115 -0.69 -19.90 -0.35
N VAL A 116 -0.64 -20.13 -1.67
CA VAL A 116 0.03 -19.23 -2.63
C VAL A 116 -0.72 -17.89 -2.72
N HIS A 117 -2.02 -17.94 -2.95
CA HIS A 117 -2.85 -16.75 -3.17
C HIS A 117 -3.47 -16.23 -1.87
N VAL A 118 -2.63 -15.70 -0.98
CA VAL A 118 -3.10 -15.14 0.30
C VAL A 118 -3.90 -13.85 0.13
N SER A 119 -3.73 -13.13 -0.98
CA SER A 119 -4.59 -11.99 -1.35
C SER A 119 -6.04 -12.42 -1.55
N SER A 120 -6.28 -13.55 -2.26
CA SER A 120 -7.60 -14.12 -2.42
C SER A 120 -8.19 -14.63 -1.10
N LEU A 121 -7.34 -15.17 -0.21
CA LEU A 121 -7.77 -15.58 1.12
C LEU A 121 -8.15 -14.37 1.98
N ALA A 122 -7.41 -13.27 1.93
CA ALA A 122 -7.76 -12.00 2.59
C ALA A 122 -9.12 -11.48 2.08
N ARG A 123 -9.34 -11.51 0.77
CA ARG A 123 -10.64 -11.17 0.17
C ARG A 123 -11.76 -12.09 0.65
N ALA A 124 -11.50 -13.39 0.75
CA ALA A 124 -12.49 -14.34 1.28
C ALA A 124 -12.86 -14.04 2.73
N VAL A 125 -11.92 -13.60 3.57
CA VAL A 125 -12.22 -13.10 4.93
C VAL A 125 -13.19 -11.93 4.87
N MET A 126 -12.95 -10.94 4.00
CA MET A 126 -13.81 -9.78 3.80
C MET A 126 -15.22 -10.14 3.36
N GLU A 127 -15.35 -11.07 2.38
CA GLU A 127 -16.63 -11.33 1.72
C GLU A 127 -17.47 -12.44 2.40
N LYS A 128 -16.82 -13.34 3.13
CA LYS A 128 -17.47 -14.58 3.62
C LYS A 128 -17.55 -14.68 5.13
N THR A 129 -16.99 -13.73 5.87
CA THR A 129 -17.01 -13.74 7.34
C THR A 129 -17.43 -12.39 7.90
N PRO A 130 -17.90 -12.31 9.16
CA PRO A 130 -18.11 -11.05 9.85
C PRO A 130 -16.79 -10.45 10.40
N HIS A 131 -15.65 -11.12 10.19
CA HIS A 131 -14.37 -10.72 10.71
C HIS A 131 -13.58 -9.95 9.65
N VAL A 132 -12.60 -9.21 10.11
CA VAL A 132 -11.72 -8.42 9.22
C VAL A 132 -10.31 -9.02 9.12
N MET A 133 -9.94 -9.95 10.01
CA MET A 133 -8.61 -10.56 10.00
C MET A 133 -8.61 -11.96 10.59
N LEU A 134 -7.95 -12.89 9.91
CA LEU A 134 -7.60 -14.22 10.40
C LEU A 134 -6.09 -14.44 10.32
N VAL A 135 -5.52 -15.24 11.21
CA VAL A 135 -4.05 -15.42 11.26
C VAL A 135 -3.65 -16.89 11.39
N SER A 136 -2.45 -17.23 10.89
CA SER A 136 -1.77 -18.51 11.11
C SER A 136 -2.69 -19.72 10.86
N ASP A 137 -2.72 -20.69 11.77
CA ASP A 137 -3.50 -21.93 11.63
C ASP A 137 -5.00 -21.68 11.44
N GLY A 138 -5.55 -20.64 12.06
CA GLY A 138 -6.96 -20.28 11.88
C GLY A 138 -7.26 -19.81 10.46
N ALA A 139 -6.37 -19.03 9.86
CA ALA A 139 -6.48 -18.63 8.46
C ALA A 139 -6.29 -19.82 7.51
N LEU A 140 -5.36 -20.73 7.81
CA LEU A 140 -5.13 -21.94 7.03
C LEU A 140 -6.34 -22.89 7.10
N GLN A 141 -6.95 -23.05 8.29
CA GLN A 141 -8.17 -23.83 8.43
C GLN A 141 -9.30 -23.25 7.56
N PHE A 142 -9.51 -21.95 7.60
CA PHE A 142 -10.51 -21.28 6.77
C PHE A 142 -10.22 -21.44 5.27
N ALA A 143 -8.95 -21.38 4.85
CA ALA A 143 -8.55 -21.67 3.48
C ALA A 143 -8.95 -23.08 3.04
N ARG A 144 -8.71 -24.09 3.90
CA ARG A 144 -9.10 -25.49 3.66
C ARG A 144 -10.62 -25.66 3.52
N GLU A 145 -11.38 -25.01 4.38
CA GLU A 145 -12.85 -25.03 4.34
C GLU A 145 -13.38 -24.46 3.02
N LEU A 146 -12.68 -23.51 2.43
CA LEU A 146 -13.01 -22.92 1.12
C LEU A 146 -12.41 -23.66 -0.08
N GLY A 147 -11.61 -24.71 0.17
CA GLY A 147 -10.98 -25.51 -0.89
C GLY A 147 -9.78 -24.84 -1.58
N PHE A 148 -9.09 -23.92 -0.90
CA PHE A 148 -7.82 -23.39 -1.41
C PHE A 148 -6.77 -24.51 -1.51
N PRO A 149 -6.02 -24.59 -2.63
CA PRO A 149 -4.97 -25.58 -2.75
C PRO A 149 -3.82 -25.26 -1.80
N GLU A 150 -3.29 -26.29 -1.16
CA GLU A 150 -2.08 -26.18 -0.34
C GLU A 150 -0.85 -26.56 -1.17
N GLU A 151 0.20 -25.77 -1.05
CA GLU A 151 1.47 -25.96 -1.76
C GLU A 151 2.65 -25.60 -0.83
N ASN A 152 3.77 -26.32 -0.97
CA ASN A 152 5.00 -25.93 -0.28
C ASN A 152 5.56 -24.64 -0.92
N LEU A 153 5.56 -23.56 -0.15
CA LEU A 153 6.00 -22.24 -0.61
C LEU A 153 7.54 -22.11 -0.66
N LEU A 154 8.28 -22.97 0.04
CA LEU A 154 9.74 -22.94 0.07
C LEU A 154 10.29 -23.62 -1.17
N VAL A 155 10.69 -22.84 -2.16
CA VAL A 155 11.35 -23.34 -3.36
C VAL A 155 12.82 -23.61 -3.10
N LYS A 156 13.43 -24.51 -3.90
CA LYS A 156 14.82 -24.96 -3.74
C LYS A 156 15.81 -23.80 -3.62
N GLN A 157 15.68 -22.77 -4.42
CA GLN A 157 16.59 -21.63 -4.38
C GLN A 157 16.49 -20.84 -3.05
N SER A 158 15.28 -20.61 -2.53
CA SER A 158 15.09 -19.93 -1.25
C SER A 158 15.57 -20.79 -0.07
N GLU A 159 15.46 -22.12 -0.19
CA GLU A 159 16.02 -23.06 0.79
C GLU A 159 17.55 -23.01 0.81
N GLU A 160 18.21 -23.03 -0.36
CA GLU A 160 19.66 -22.90 -0.48
C GLU A 160 20.17 -21.57 0.12
N GLU A 161 19.50 -20.45 -0.22
CA GLU A 161 19.81 -19.13 0.36
C GLU A 161 19.64 -19.09 1.89
N TRP A 162 18.60 -19.74 2.42
CA TRP A 162 18.37 -19.86 3.86
C TRP A 162 19.44 -20.70 4.57
N ILE A 163 19.83 -21.85 3.99
CA ILE A 163 20.88 -22.71 4.54
C ILE A 163 22.23 -21.93 4.59
N ASP A 164 22.54 -21.17 3.55
CA ASP A 164 23.76 -20.37 3.50
C ASP A 164 23.73 -19.18 4.47
N TRP A 165 22.58 -18.53 4.62
CA TRP A 165 22.39 -17.51 5.64
C TRP A 165 22.59 -18.11 7.05
N LYS A 166 22.00 -19.27 7.34
CA LYS A 166 22.10 -19.94 8.64
C LYS A 166 23.53 -20.26 9.04
N LYS A 167 24.40 -20.63 8.07
CA LYS A 167 25.82 -20.89 8.31
C LYS A 167 26.60 -19.62 8.69
N LYS A 168 26.20 -18.45 8.16
CA LYS A 168 26.92 -17.17 8.30
C LYS A 168 26.39 -16.30 9.45
N SER A 169 25.17 -16.49 9.87
CA SER A 169 24.44 -15.54 10.71
C SER A 169 24.79 -15.56 12.20
N GLU A 170 25.60 -16.53 12.68
CA GLU A 170 25.92 -16.69 14.13
C GLU A 170 24.71 -16.49 15.06
N TYR A 171 23.49 -16.79 14.60
CA TYR A 171 22.22 -16.56 15.30
C TYR A 171 21.92 -15.11 15.69
N LYS A 172 22.66 -14.14 15.22
CA LYS A 172 22.25 -12.73 15.35
C LYS A 172 21.14 -12.46 14.34
N PRO A 173 20.00 -11.91 14.77
CA PRO A 173 18.98 -11.48 13.82
C PRO A 173 19.59 -10.38 12.95
N VAL A 174 20.00 -10.74 11.75
CA VAL A 174 20.40 -9.76 10.74
C VAL A 174 19.07 -9.26 10.18
N VAL A 175 18.74 -8.00 10.50
CA VAL A 175 17.74 -7.26 9.74
C VAL A 175 18.36 -7.06 8.36
N ASN A 176 18.06 -7.98 7.44
CA ASN A 176 18.54 -7.86 6.06
C ASN A 176 17.69 -6.81 5.37
N ILE A 177 18.25 -5.65 5.21
CA ILE A 177 17.63 -4.39 4.83
C ILE A 177 17.46 -4.28 3.30
N GLU A 178 18.19 -5.11 2.55
CA GLU A 178 18.36 -4.90 1.11
C GLU A 178 17.27 -5.50 0.21
N ASN A 179 16.36 -6.35 0.72
CA ASN A 179 15.40 -7.07 -0.13
C ASN A 179 14.03 -7.23 0.54
N HIS A 180 13.39 -6.13 0.90
CA HIS A 180 12.01 -6.13 1.44
C HIS A 180 11.05 -5.55 0.41
N ASP A 181 10.77 -6.31 -0.63
CA ASP A 181 9.86 -5.90 -1.67
C ASP A 181 8.46 -6.47 -1.38
N THR A 182 7.58 -5.62 -0.93
CA THR A 182 6.15 -5.90 -0.78
C THR A 182 5.44 -5.44 -2.05
N ILE A 183 4.54 -6.26 -2.62
CA ILE A 183 3.64 -5.74 -3.61
C ILE A 183 2.44 -5.08 -2.93
N GLY A 184 2.38 -3.76 -3.09
CA GLY A 184 1.17 -2.99 -2.88
C GLY A 184 0.64 -2.53 -4.23
N GLN A 185 -0.62 -2.82 -4.53
CA GLN A 185 -1.26 -2.41 -5.77
C GLN A 185 -2.58 -1.71 -5.50
N ILE A 186 -2.81 -0.59 -6.19
CA ILE A 186 -4.02 0.20 -6.12
C ILE A 186 -4.55 0.39 -7.53
N SER A 187 -5.85 0.18 -7.72
CA SER A 187 -6.51 0.46 -8.98
C SER A 187 -7.76 1.32 -8.80
N ILE A 188 -8.08 2.10 -9.82
CA ILE A 188 -9.35 2.81 -9.97
C ILE A 188 -10.00 2.38 -11.27
N ASP A 189 -11.27 2.01 -11.23
CA ASP A 189 -12.03 1.55 -12.39
C ASP A 189 -12.70 2.71 -13.17
N LYS A 190 -13.44 2.38 -14.21
CA LYS A 190 -14.15 3.35 -15.05
C LYS A 190 -15.25 4.12 -14.31
N MET A 191 -15.76 3.54 -13.22
CA MET A 191 -16.80 4.15 -12.37
C MET A 191 -16.19 5.10 -11.32
N GLY A 192 -14.86 5.09 -11.17
CA GLY A 192 -14.15 5.85 -10.15
C GLY A 192 -14.07 5.14 -8.79
N HIS A 193 -14.35 3.83 -8.75
CA HIS A 193 -14.20 3.03 -7.55
C HIS A 193 -12.74 2.63 -7.36
N LEU A 194 -12.24 2.82 -6.15
CA LEU A 194 -10.88 2.48 -5.75
C LEU A 194 -10.87 1.13 -5.03
N ALA A 195 -9.83 0.34 -5.25
CA ALA A 195 -9.50 -0.82 -4.43
C ALA A 195 -8.00 -1.02 -4.37
N GLY A 196 -7.53 -1.71 -3.34
CA GLY A 196 -6.12 -2.02 -3.18
C GLY A 196 -5.90 -3.37 -2.52
N PHE A 197 -4.71 -3.92 -2.79
CA PHE A 197 -4.16 -5.10 -2.15
C PHE A 197 -2.72 -4.83 -1.74
N CYS A 198 -2.32 -5.44 -0.62
CA CYS A 198 -0.94 -5.45 -0.16
C CYS A 198 -0.61 -6.90 0.25
N THR A 199 0.46 -7.49 -0.31
CA THR A 199 0.84 -8.88 -0.03
C THR A 199 2.36 -9.06 -0.05
N THR A 200 2.87 -9.97 0.80
CA THR A 200 4.30 -10.16 1.04
C THR A 200 4.60 -11.50 1.69
N SER A 201 5.83 -12.00 1.54
CA SER A 201 6.39 -13.02 2.45
C SER A 201 7.08 -12.42 3.68
N GLY A 202 7.09 -11.09 3.78
CA GLY A 202 7.70 -10.35 4.88
C GLY A 202 9.23 -10.30 4.79
N MET A 203 9.85 -9.93 5.89
CA MET A 203 11.30 -9.81 6.04
C MET A 203 11.99 -11.17 5.93
N SER A 204 13.04 -11.27 5.13
CA SER A 204 13.84 -12.49 4.99
C SER A 204 14.42 -12.90 6.34
N TYR A 205 14.29 -14.19 6.65
CA TYR A 205 14.83 -14.79 7.89
C TYR A 205 14.31 -14.15 9.19
N LYS A 206 13.12 -13.57 9.11
CA LYS A 206 12.39 -12.98 10.24
C LYS A 206 12.26 -13.96 11.40
N MET A 207 12.02 -13.47 12.59
CA MET A 207 11.60 -14.33 13.71
C MET A 207 10.28 -15.01 13.34
N HIS A 208 10.13 -16.29 13.71
CA HIS A 208 8.86 -16.98 13.52
C HIS A 208 7.72 -16.22 14.20
N GLY A 209 6.63 -16.02 13.46
CA GLY A 209 5.49 -15.21 13.94
C GLY A 209 5.64 -13.68 13.75
N ARG A 210 6.76 -13.18 13.21
CA ARG A 210 6.87 -11.77 12.87
C ARG A 210 5.95 -11.43 11.71
N VAL A 211 5.15 -10.39 11.88
CA VAL A 211 4.27 -9.79 10.88
C VAL A 211 4.69 -8.33 10.67
N GLY A 212 4.76 -7.90 9.42
CA GLY A 212 5.02 -6.51 9.03
C GLY A 212 3.74 -5.70 8.88
N ASP A 213 3.83 -4.61 8.11
CA ASP A 213 2.72 -3.70 7.84
C ASP A 213 1.69 -4.24 6.85
N SER A 214 2.09 -5.16 5.96
CA SER A 214 1.30 -5.57 4.80
C SER A 214 -0.12 -6.08 5.12
N PRO A 215 -0.40 -6.84 6.21
CA PRO A 215 -1.76 -7.26 6.53
C PRO A 215 -2.51 -6.25 7.41
N ILE A 216 -1.88 -5.14 7.79
CA ILE A 216 -2.45 -4.17 8.73
C ILE A 216 -3.06 -3.01 7.96
N ILE A 217 -4.39 -2.98 7.88
CA ILE A 217 -5.13 -1.86 7.28
C ILE A 217 -4.79 -0.55 8.02
N GLY A 218 -4.49 0.48 7.24
CA GLY A 218 -3.97 1.75 7.72
C GLY A 218 -2.44 1.82 7.71
N ALA A 219 -1.75 0.70 7.84
CA ALA A 219 -0.29 0.63 7.73
C ALA A 219 0.15 0.30 6.30
N GLY A 220 0.06 -0.96 5.87
CA GLY A 220 0.47 -1.40 4.53
C GLY A 220 -0.44 -0.91 3.42
N LEU A 221 -1.73 -0.79 3.69
CA LEU A 221 -2.75 -0.36 2.74
C LEU A 221 -3.83 0.48 3.44
N TYR A 222 -4.34 1.49 2.76
CA TYR A 222 -5.59 2.16 3.14
C TYR A 222 -6.31 2.69 1.91
N VAL A 223 -7.63 2.50 1.85
CA VAL A 223 -8.50 2.98 0.76
C VAL A 223 -9.68 3.76 1.34
N ASP A 224 -9.90 4.95 0.82
CA ASP A 224 -11.09 5.76 1.07
C ASP A 224 -11.69 6.15 -0.29
N GLY A 225 -12.90 5.69 -0.59
CA GLY A 225 -13.54 5.91 -1.88
C GLY A 225 -13.83 7.38 -2.20
N GLU A 226 -13.89 8.24 -1.20
CA GLU A 226 -14.13 9.67 -1.38
C GLU A 226 -12.84 10.47 -1.54
N ILE A 227 -11.73 9.96 -1.05
CA ILE A 227 -10.44 10.67 -0.98
C ILE A 227 -9.42 10.05 -1.94
N GLY A 228 -9.08 8.77 -1.71
CA GLY A 228 -8.01 8.09 -2.43
C GLY A 228 -7.52 6.85 -1.72
N ALA A 229 -6.39 6.32 -2.20
CA ALA A 229 -5.78 5.14 -1.64
C ALA A 229 -4.25 5.29 -1.56
N ALA A 230 -3.64 4.59 -0.62
CA ALA A 230 -2.19 4.52 -0.47
C ALA A 230 -1.76 3.12 -0.03
N THR A 231 -0.56 2.73 -0.43
CA THR A 231 0.09 1.50 0.03
C THR A 231 1.58 1.74 0.26
N ALA A 232 2.14 0.96 1.17
CA ALA A 232 3.52 1.05 1.62
C ALA A 232 4.35 -0.16 1.19
N THR A 233 5.66 0.01 1.21
CA THR A 233 6.65 -1.06 1.06
C THR A 233 7.91 -0.74 1.87
N GLY A 234 8.73 -1.74 2.16
CA GLY A 234 9.99 -1.61 2.89
C GLY A 234 9.88 -1.99 4.36
N HIS A 235 10.49 -1.20 5.25
CA HIS A 235 10.58 -1.53 6.68
C HIS A 235 9.24 -1.38 7.41
N GLY A 236 8.49 -2.47 7.48
CA GLY A 236 7.11 -2.51 7.96
C GLY A 236 6.90 -1.97 9.37
N GLU A 237 7.85 -2.20 10.30
CA GLU A 237 7.77 -1.71 11.67
C GLU A 237 7.66 -0.18 11.76
N GLU A 238 8.32 0.53 10.86
CA GLU A 238 8.27 1.99 10.82
C GLU A 238 6.96 2.50 10.19
N VAL A 239 6.45 1.76 9.21
CA VAL A 239 5.14 2.03 8.61
C VAL A 239 4.03 1.83 9.66
N ILE A 240 4.09 0.73 10.43
CA ILE A 240 3.14 0.45 11.53
C ILE A 240 3.16 1.57 12.57
N ARG A 241 4.36 2.01 13.03
CA ARG A 241 4.50 3.08 14.04
C ARG A 241 3.80 4.36 13.67
N THR A 242 3.63 4.64 12.39
CA THR A 242 3.06 5.89 11.89
C THR A 242 1.69 5.74 11.27
N VAL A 243 1.17 4.50 11.18
CA VAL A 243 -0.06 4.16 10.46
C VAL A 243 0.01 4.76 9.05
N GLY A 244 1.08 4.37 8.31
CA GLY A 244 1.62 5.16 7.21
C GLY A 244 0.66 5.38 6.06
N SER A 245 -0.03 4.34 5.56
CA SER A 245 -0.95 4.48 4.42
C SER A 245 -2.20 5.29 4.76
N TYR A 246 -2.75 5.12 5.97
CA TYR A 246 -3.84 5.98 6.46
C TYR A 246 -3.39 7.44 6.55
N ARG A 247 -2.16 7.68 7.04
CA ARG A 247 -1.63 9.04 7.08
C ARG A 247 -1.58 9.69 5.70
N VAL A 248 -1.09 8.97 4.68
CA VAL A 248 -1.07 9.50 3.31
C VAL A 248 -2.48 9.89 2.86
N VAL A 249 -3.48 9.04 3.07
CA VAL A 249 -4.87 9.33 2.68
C VAL A 249 -5.42 10.49 3.50
N SER A 250 -5.14 10.57 4.80
CA SER A 250 -5.55 11.68 5.67
C SER A 250 -4.92 13.03 5.24
N GLU A 251 -3.67 13.03 4.76
CA GLU A 251 -3.07 14.25 4.22
C GLU A 251 -3.69 14.64 2.86
N MET A 252 -4.11 13.66 2.03
CA MET A 252 -4.89 13.94 0.83
C MET A 252 -6.28 14.53 1.16
N GLU A 253 -6.94 14.04 2.22
CA GLU A 253 -8.21 14.59 2.73
C GLU A 253 -8.07 16.06 3.14
N ARG A 254 -6.92 16.44 3.69
CA ARG A 254 -6.58 17.83 4.03
C ARG A 254 -6.23 18.70 2.82
N GLY A 255 -6.25 18.13 1.61
CA GLY A 255 -6.05 18.84 0.35
C GLY A 255 -4.66 18.74 -0.25
N LEU A 256 -3.75 17.93 0.29
CA LEU A 256 -2.47 17.68 -0.34
C LEU A 256 -2.64 16.81 -1.59
N SER A 257 -1.75 17.00 -2.58
CA SER A 257 -1.65 16.07 -3.70
C SER A 257 -1.11 14.71 -3.22
N PRO A 258 -1.37 13.59 -3.95
CA PRO A 258 -0.80 12.29 -3.59
C PRO A 258 0.73 12.32 -3.40
N GLN A 259 1.42 13.09 -4.24
CA GLN A 259 2.88 13.29 -4.16
C GLN A 259 3.29 13.93 -2.81
N MET A 260 2.67 15.04 -2.44
CA MET A 260 2.97 15.75 -1.20
C MET A 260 2.55 14.93 0.04
N ALA A 261 1.47 14.20 -0.04
CA ALA A 261 0.99 13.35 1.04
C ALA A 261 1.97 12.19 1.33
N CYS A 262 2.52 11.54 0.30
CA CYS A 262 3.59 10.55 0.45
C CYS A 262 4.85 11.15 1.08
N GLU A 263 5.25 12.35 0.65
CA GLU A 263 6.40 13.07 1.22
C GLU A 263 6.22 13.36 2.70
N GLU A 264 5.05 13.86 3.12
CA GLU A 264 4.74 14.12 4.53
C GLU A 264 4.74 12.85 5.39
N ALA A 265 4.27 11.73 4.86
CA ALA A 265 4.33 10.44 5.55
C ALA A 265 5.80 10.00 5.79
N ILE A 266 6.66 10.09 4.79
CA ILE A 266 8.09 9.80 4.92
C ILE A 266 8.79 10.76 5.90
N ARG A 267 8.51 12.05 5.83
CA ARG A 267 9.05 13.05 6.78
C ARG A 267 8.63 12.73 8.23
N LYS A 268 7.41 12.25 8.42
CA LYS A 268 6.94 11.82 9.75
C LYS A 268 7.71 10.61 10.28
N ILE A 269 7.94 9.61 9.45
CA ILE A 269 8.76 8.44 9.78
C ILE A 269 10.17 8.89 10.15
N PHE A 270 10.81 9.72 9.34
CA PHE A 270 12.14 10.25 9.61
C PHE A 270 12.21 11.00 10.96
N ASN A 271 11.19 11.77 11.28
CA ASN A 271 11.13 12.45 12.60
C ASN A 271 11.04 11.45 13.77
N PHE A 272 10.46 10.27 13.57
CA PHE A 272 10.46 9.22 14.59
C PHE A 272 11.85 8.59 14.77
N PHE A 273 12.60 8.37 13.68
CA PHE A 273 14.01 7.96 13.77
C PHE A 273 14.82 8.97 14.57
N LYS A 274 14.70 10.28 14.28
CA LYS A 274 15.39 11.35 15.03
C LYS A 274 15.07 11.30 16.51
N ARG A 275 13.80 11.16 16.90
CA ARG A 275 13.37 11.09 18.30
C ARG A 275 13.96 9.90 19.04
N ARG A 276 14.11 8.76 18.36
CA ARG A 276 14.70 7.52 18.90
C ARG A 276 16.23 7.52 18.82
N LYS A 277 16.84 8.53 18.20
CA LYS A 277 18.29 8.60 17.94
C LYS A 277 18.81 7.39 17.16
N GLN A 278 18.00 6.88 16.24
CA GLN A 278 18.32 5.75 15.37
C GLN A 278 18.82 6.21 14.02
N ASN A 279 19.71 5.44 13.42
CA ASN A 279 20.20 5.66 12.08
C ASN A 279 19.15 5.18 11.05
N VAL A 280 19.12 5.83 9.89
CA VAL A 280 18.24 5.50 8.75
C VAL A 280 19.02 4.90 7.57
N ASP A 281 20.36 4.79 7.67
CA ASP A 281 21.22 4.50 6.53
C ASP A 281 20.89 3.19 5.84
N ASP A 282 20.41 2.23 6.62
CA ASP A 282 20.09 0.90 6.14
C ASP A 282 18.56 0.65 6.05
N THR A 283 17.74 1.69 5.99
CA THR A 283 16.29 1.55 5.97
C THR A 283 15.70 2.12 4.69
N GLN A 284 14.95 1.30 3.95
CA GLN A 284 14.13 1.75 2.83
C GLN A 284 12.65 1.68 3.19
N ILE A 285 11.91 2.73 2.84
CA ILE A 285 10.44 2.80 2.97
C ILE A 285 9.95 3.64 1.81
N GLY A 286 8.92 3.16 1.13
CA GLY A 286 8.27 3.87 0.04
C GLY A 286 6.75 3.85 0.17
N PHE A 287 6.12 4.91 -0.28
CA PHE A 287 4.67 4.99 -0.45
C PHE A 287 4.33 5.28 -1.90
N ILE A 288 3.26 4.67 -2.37
CA ILE A 288 2.55 5.09 -3.58
C ILE A 288 1.12 5.45 -3.21
N ALA A 289 0.56 6.44 -3.88
CA ALA A 289 -0.79 6.89 -3.61
C ALA A 289 -1.52 7.31 -4.89
N MET A 290 -2.84 7.22 -4.84
CA MET A 290 -3.74 7.65 -5.90
C MET A 290 -4.96 8.33 -5.27
N ASN A 291 -5.34 9.51 -5.76
CA ASN A 291 -6.59 10.13 -5.35
C ASN A 291 -7.77 9.64 -6.21
N LYS A 292 -8.99 9.95 -5.80
CA LYS A 292 -10.21 9.56 -6.54
C LYS A 292 -10.34 10.15 -7.95
N MET A 293 -9.47 11.07 -8.33
CA MET A 293 -9.40 11.64 -9.69
C MET A 293 -8.41 10.89 -10.58
N GLY A 294 -7.66 9.89 -10.04
CA GLY A 294 -6.63 9.17 -10.75
C GLY A 294 -5.29 9.92 -10.86
N ASP A 295 -5.10 11.00 -10.08
CA ASP A 295 -3.77 11.58 -9.87
C ASP A 295 -2.98 10.66 -8.97
N ILE A 296 -1.69 10.49 -9.28
CA ILE A 296 -0.80 9.58 -8.56
C ILE A 296 0.38 10.33 -7.95
N GLY A 297 0.96 9.74 -6.92
CA GLY A 297 2.17 10.22 -6.29
C GLY A 297 2.96 9.10 -5.62
N SER A 298 4.23 9.35 -5.37
CA SER A 298 5.13 8.43 -4.69
C SER A 298 6.22 9.20 -3.99
N PHE A 299 6.68 8.70 -2.84
CA PHE A 299 7.87 9.22 -2.18
C PHE A 299 8.53 8.13 -1.34
N SER A 300 9.84 8.14 -1.24
CA SER A 300 10.59 7.16 -0.46
C SER A 300 11.60 7.80 0.49
N LEU A 301 12.03 7.03 1.47
CA LEU A 301 13.04 7.46 2.42
C LEU A 301 14.40 7.59 1.74
N ARG A 302 14.78 6.60 0.93
CA ARG A 302 16.04 6.59 0.19
C ARG A 302 15.81 6.39 -1.30
N SER A 303 16.83 6.70 -2.09
CA SER A 303 16.83 6.43 -3.54
C SER A 303 16.68 4.94 -3.87
N GLY A 304 16.32 4.62 -5.11
CA GLY A 304 16.22 3.26 -5.62
C GLY A 304 14.81 2.65 -5.57
N PHE A 305 13.86 3.30 -4.91
CA PHE A 305 12.45 2.84 -4.99
C PHE A 305 11.85 3.22 -6.33
N GLN A 306 11.20 2.24 -6.97
CA GLN A 306 10.49 2.38 -8.24
C GLN A 306 9.06 1.87 -8.11
N TYR A 307 8.16 2.40 -8.93
CA TYR A 307 6.78 1.93 -8.99
C TYR A 307 6.28 1.87 -10.42
N ALA A 308 5.41 0.92 -10.69
CA ALA A 308 4.80 0.72 -12.00
C ALA A 308 3.48 1.49 -12.10
N VAL A 309 3.20 2.02 -13.28
CA VAL A 309 1.95 2.72 -13.62
C VAL A 309 1.43 2.18 -14.93
N CYS A 310 0.18 1.75 -14.97
CA CYS A 310 -0.54 1.41 -16.19
C CYS A 310 -1.80 2.29 -16.31
N ARG A 311 -2.00 2.89 -17.47
CA ARG A 311 -3.16 3.71 -17.80
C ARG A 311 -3.84 3.16 -19.04
N LYS A 312 -5.13 3.39 -19.18
CA LYS A 312 -5.93 2.96 -20.33
C LYS A 312 -5.22 3.24 -21.66
N GLY A 313 -5.13 2.22 -22.50
CA GLY A 313 -4.51 2.31 -23.83
C GLY A 313 -3.00 2.55 -23.84
N LYS A 314 -2.31 2.34 -22.71
CA LYS A 314 -0.86 2.49 -22.60
C LYS A 314 -0.22 1.22 -22.06
N GLN A 315 1.03 0.99 -22.46
CA GLN A 315 1.87 -0.02 -21.84
C GLN A 315 2.23 0.41 -20.40
N PRO A 316 2.43 -0.54 -19.47
CA PRO A 316 2.90 -0.23 -18.14
C PRO A 316 4.28 0.43 -18.18
N ASN A 317 4.50 1.40 -17.32
CA ASN A 317 5.75 2.15 -17.24
C ASN A 317 6.29 2.12 -15.81
N LEU A 318 7.61 1.95 -15.66
CA LEU A 318 8.30 1.99 -14.39
C LEU A 318 8.83 3.41 -14.15
N ILE A 319 8.60 3.95 -12.97
CA ILE A 319 8.92 5.33 -12.60
C ILE A 319 9.79 5.32 -11.34
N ASP A 320 10.87 6.07 -11.34
CA ASP A 320 11.67 6.30 -10.14
C ASP A 320 10.92 7.22 -9.17
N SER A 321 10.85 6.80 -7.92
CA SER A 321 10.24 7.62 -6.86
C SER A 321 11.19 8.74 -6.44
N PRO A 322 10.69 9.97 -6.22
CA PRO A 322 11.43 10.96 -5.45
C PRO A 322 11.72 10.44 -4.03
N TYR A 323 12.80 10.93 -3.43
CA TYR A 323 13.29 10.42 -2.16
C TYR A 323 13.83 11.54 -1.24
N LEU A 324 13.94 11.23 0.07
CA LEU A 324 14.46 12.15 1.06
C LEU A 324 15.98 12.13 1.14
N PHE A 325 16.60 10.94 1.03
CA PHE A 325 18.06 10.73 1.07
C PHE A 325 18.54 9.92 -0.14
N LYS A 326 19.75 10.22 -0.58
CA LYS A 326 20.41 9.50 -1.65
C LYS A 326 20.92 8.14 -1.20
#